data_35fecce89e990ea8a8f326fa0fa112ae
#
_entry.id   35fecce89e990ea8a8f326fa0fa112ae
#
_cell.length_a   1.000
_cell.length_b   1.000
_cell.length_c   1.000
_cell.angle_alpha   90.00
_cell.angle_beta   90.00
_cell.angle_gamma   90.00
#
_symmetry.space_group_name_H-M   'P 1'
#
loop_
_entity.id
_entity.type
_entity.pdbx_description
1 polymer ?
#
loop_
_entity_poly.entity_id
_entity_poly.type
_entity_poly.pdbx_seq_one_letter_code
_entity_poly.pdbx_strand_id
1 'polypeptide(L)' 'MEMKTMIDNLTDAGCTKHDAEIARELYKSGQIDELIGFLKKCRCGLLDEMHESQKKVDNMDFLIRQIQKEK' A
#
# COMPACT_ATOMS: atom_id res chain seq x y z
N MET A 1 11.96 4.11 -4.15
CA MET A 1 10.77 4.91 -3.79
C MET A 1 11.00 5.59 -2.44
N GLU A 2 10.67 6.84 -2.34
CA GLU A 2 10.80 7.56 -1.08
C GLU A 2 9.66 7.20 -0.13
N MET A 3 9.96 7.23 1.17
CA MET A 3 8.98 6.96 2.19
C MET A 3 7.76 7.86 2.07
N LYS A 4 7.98 9.15 1.84
CA LYS A 4 6.89 10.11 1.70
C LYS A 4 5.99 9.75 0.52
N THR A 5 6.59 9.38 -0.61
CA THR A 5 5.84 8.99 -1.80
C THR A 5 4.99 7.76 -1.53
N MET A 6 5.55 6.79 -0.81
CA MET A 6 4.81 5.59 -0.44
C MET A 6 3.61 5.94 0.43
N ILE A 7 3.81 6.77 1.43
CA ILE A 7 2.73 7.17 2.33
C ILE A 7 1.65 7.94 1.57
N ASP A 8 2.05 8.84 0.68
CA ASP A 8 1.10 9.60 -0.13
C ASP A 8 0.26 8.67 -1.00
N ASN A 9 0.89 7.68 -1.61
CA ASN A 9 0.16 6.71 -2.44
C ASN A 9 -0.81 5.88 -1.60
N LEU A 10 -0.42 5.51 -0.39
CA LEU A 10 -1.31 4.77 0.51
C LEU A 10 -2.52 5.62 0.89
N THR A 11 -2.30 6.89 1.18
CA THR A 11 -3.38 7.82 1.50
C THR A 11 -4.32 7.96 0.31
N ASP A 12 -3.77 8.11 -0.88
CA ASP A 12 -4.56 8.22 -2.11
C ASP A 12 -5.37 6.95 -2.37
N ALA A 13 -4.83 5.80 -1.98
CA ALA A 13 -5.53 4.53 -2.13
C ALA A 13 -6.61 4.30 -1.07
N GLY A 14 -6.76 5.25 -0.14
CA GLY A 14 -7.80 5.15 0.87
C GLY A 14 -7.40 4.44 2.14
N CYS A 15 -6.11 4.20 2.34
CA CYS A 15 -5.62 3.60 3.58
C CYS A 15 -5.74 4.59 4.74
N THR A 16 -6.01 4.06 5.92
CA THR A 16 -6.08 4.89 7.11
C THR A 16 -4.68 5.31 7.53
N LYS A 17 -4.62 6.30 8.42
CA LYS A 17 -3.36 6.73 9.00
C LYS A 17 -2.66 5.58 9.72
N HIS A 18 -3.43 4.75 10.40
CA HIS A 18 -2.91 3.59 11.11
C HIS A 18 -2.25 2.60 10.14
N ASP A 19 -2.92 2.33 9.02
CA ASP A 19 -2.37 1.44 8.00
C ASP A 19 -1.09 2.01 7.39
N ALA A 20 -1.07 3.31 7.17
CA ALA A 20 0.11 3.97 6.62
C ALA A 20 1.30 3.87 7.59
N GLU A 21 1.04 3.98 8.89
CA GLU A 21 2.09 3.85 9.89
C GLU A 21 2.66 2.43 9.93
N ILE A 22 1.80 1.43 9.84
CA ILE A 22 2.25 0.04 9.80
C ILE A 22 3.14 -0.19 8.58
N ALA A 23 2.69 0.28 7.41
CA ALA A 23 3.45 0.14 6.18
C ALA A 23 4.80 0.85 6.27
N ARG A 24 4.80 2.03 6.87
CA ARG A 24 6.02 2.80 7.07
C ARG A 24 7.05 2.03 7.90
N GLU A 25 6.59 1.42 9.00
CA GLU A 25 7.49 0.66 9.87
C GLU A 25 8.06 -0.56 9.14
N LEU A 26 7.22 -1.27 8.40
CA LEU A 26 7.67 -2.43 7.64
C LEU A 26 8.70 -2.03 6.59
N TYR A 27 8.46 -0.92 5.90
CA TYR A 27 9.37 -0.45 4.88
C TYR A 27 10.69 0.00 5.49
N LYS A 28 10.61 0.73 6.58
CA LYS A 28 11.79 1.25 7.29
C LYS A 28 12.65 0.11 7.84
N SER A 29 12.01 -0.96 8.28
CA SER A 29 12.71 -2.13 8.82
C SER A 29 13.27 -3.05 7.75
N GLY A 30 12.99 -2.78 6.49
CA GLY A 30 13.45 -3.62 5.39
C GLY A 30 12.66 -4.90 5.21
N GLN A 31 11.49 -5.02 5.84
CA GLN A 31 10.64 -6.19 5.72
C GLN A 31 9.73 -6.06 4.52
N ILE A 32 10.33 -6.08 3.34
CA ILE A 32 9.62 -5.80 2.10
C ILE A 32 8.56 -6.87 1.80
N ASP A 33 8.87 -8.14 2.03
CA ASP A 33 7.92 -9.22 1.79
C ASP A 33 6.67 -9.06 2.65
N GLU A 34 6.85 -8.71 3.92
CA GLU A 34 5.74 -8.49 4.82
C GLU A 34 4.94 -7.25 4.43
N LEU A 35 5.64 -6.22 4.00
CA LEU A 35 4.99 -5.01 3.51
C LEU A 35 4.09 -5.33 2.33
N ILE A 36 4.60 -6.08 1.37
CA ILE A 36 3.82 -6.46 0.19
C ILE A 36 2.59 -7.27 0.60
N GLY A 37 2.76 -8.22 1.52
CA GLY A 37 1.64 -9.01 2.02
C GLY A 37 0.58 -8.15 2.71
N PHE A 38 1.03 -7.17 3.50
CA PHE A 38 0.13 -6.24 4.17
C PHE A 38 -0.65 -5.41 3.15
N LEU A 39 0.03 -4.91 2.13
CA LEU A 39 -0.62 -4.08 1.10
C LEU A 39 -1.61 -4.89 0.28
N LYS A 40 -1.30 -6.13 -0.02
CA LYS A 40 -2.23 -7.02 -0.73
C LYS A 40 -3.49 -7.27 0.09
N LYS A 41 -3.34 -7.37 1.40
CA LYS A 41 -4.46 -7.54 2.31
C LYS A 41 -5.34 -6.29 2.30
N CYS A 42 -4.73 -5.11 2.32
CA CYS A 42 -5.46 -3.85 2.23
C CYS A 42 -6.22 -3.75 0.90
N ARG A 43 -5.58 -4.20 -0.18
CA ARG A 43 -6.20 -4.21 -1.50
C ARG A 43 -7.45 -5.08 -1.50
N CYS A 44 -7.39 -6.24 -0.87
CA CYS A 44 -8.56 -7.12 -0.76
C CYS A 44 -9.70 -6.45 -0.02
N GLY A 45 -9.38 -5.72 1.04
CA GLY A 45 -10.38 -4.96 1.78
C GLY A 45 -11.06 -3.92 0.92
N LEU A 46 -10.28 -3.22 0.09
CA LEU A 46 -10.85 -2.23 -0.82
C LEU A 46 -11.80 -2.86 -1.83
N LEU A 47 -11.44 -4.02 -2.35
CA LEU A 47 -12.30 -4.73 -3.31
C LEU A 47 -13.61 -5.17 -2.67
N ASP A 48 -13.57 -5.60 -1.41
CA ASP A 48 -14.77 -6.03 -0.71
C ASP A 48 -15.72 -4.90 -0.41
N GLU A 49 -15.18 -3.73 -0.05
CA GLU A 49 -15.99 -2.62 0.40
C GLU A 49 -16.55 -1.76 -0.73
N MET A 50 -15.79 -1.65 -1.81
CA MET A 50 -16.06 -0.60 -2.79
C MET A 50 -16.04 -1.09 -4.21
N HIS A 51 -17.17 -1.15 -4.79
CA HIS A 51 -17.29 -1.41 -6.21
C HIS A 51 -16.86 -0.19 -7.03
N GLU A 52 -16.72 0.95 -6.39
CA GLU A 52 -16.47 2.21 -7.09
C GLU A 52 -15.03 2.67 -7.05
N SER A 53 -14.16 1.93 -6.39
CA SER A 53 -12.81 2.39 -6.12
C SER A 53 -11.76 1.81 -7.03
N GLN A 54 -12.07 1.74 -8.31
CA GLN A 54 -11.10 1.24 -9.28
C GLN A 54 -9.79 2.03 -9.22
N LYS A 55 -9.89 3.35 -9.08
CA LYS A 55 -8.70 4.20 -8.95
C LYS A 55 -7.87 3.84 -7.73
N LYS A 56 -8.53 3.60 -6.60
CA LYS A 56 -7.84 3.25 -5.36
C LYS A 56 -7.14 1.91 -5.48
N VAL A 57 -7.81 0.94 -6.11
CA VAL A 57 -7.23 -0.37 -6.36
C VAL A 57 -6.04 -0.24 -7.31
N ASP A 58 -6.17 0.55 -8.36
CA ASP A 58 -5.09 0.78 -9.31
C ASP A 58 -3.89 1.43 -8.65
N ASN A 59 -4.11 2.40 -7.77
CA ASN A 59 -3.03 3.05 -7.03
C ASN A 59 -2.31 2.05 -6.13
N MET A 60 -3.07 1.17 -5.49
CA MET A 60 -2.50 0.16 -4.63
C MET A 60 -1.67 -0.84 -5.43
N ASP A 61 -2.18 -1.28 -6.58
CA ASP A 61 -1.46 -2.19 -7.47
C ASP A 61 -0.15 -1.57 -7.94
N PHE A 62 -0.21 -0.31 -8.33
CA PHE A 62 0.97 0.42 -8.76
C PHE A 62 2.02 0.46 -7.65
N LEU A 63 1.58 0.78 -6.44
CA LEU A 63 2.48 0.86 -5.30
C LEU A 63 3.13 -0.49 -5.01
N ILE A 64 2.34 -1.56 -5.01
CA ILE A 64 2.85 -2.90 -4.77
C ILE A 64 3.92 -3.25 -5.80
N ARG A 65 3.67 -2.95 -7.07
CA ARG A 65 4.63 -3.21 -8.14
C ARG A 65 5.93 -2.44 -7.95
N GLN A 66 5.82 -1.17 -7.55
CA GLN A 66 7.01 -0.36 -7.33
C GLN A 66 7.85 -0.92 -6.19
N ILE A 67 7.22 -1.35 -5.12
CA ILE A 67 7.93 -1.92 -3.99
C ILE A 67 8.57 -3.26 -4.38
N GLN A 68 7.87 -4.07 -5.16
CA GLN A 68 8.42 -5.34 -5.63
C GLN A 68 9.67 -5.14 -6.50
N LYS A 69 9.69 -4.09 -7.29
CA LYS A 69 10.84 -3.77 -8.13
C LYS A 69 12.06 -3.36 -7.32
N GLU A 70 11.84 -2.74 -6.17
CA GLU A 70 12.93 -2.31 -5.30
C GLU A 70 13.53 -3.47 -4.52
N LYS A 71 12.82 -4.57 -4.46
CA LYS A 71 13.31 -5.76 -3.79
C LYS A 71 14.35 -6.51 -4.65
#